data_64bdf38dd0421ed5e8e7e0c6f29a7f98
#
_entry.id   64bdf38dd0421ed5e8e7e0c6f29a7f98
#
_cell.length_a   1.000
_cell.length_b   1.000
_cell.length_c   1.000
_cell.angle_alpha   90.00
_cell.angle_beta   90.00
_cell.angle_gamma   90.00
#
_symmetry.space_group_name_H-M   'P 1'
#
loop_
_entity.id
_entity.type
_entity.pdbx_description
1 polymer ?
#
loop_
_entity_poly.entity_id
_entity_poly.type
_entity_poly.pdbx_seq_one_letter_code
_entity_poly.pdbx_strand_id
1 'polypeptide(L)'
;MAERTLHELPLSRRHGESLATLIKPEALEHHMVLPADTEARFARIEKEYSARERLGAFGLRPRKTILLYGPPGCGKSLGAKRLAWNTGLPLMKVSFASLISSYFGESAANLRTLFLAAKQRPCVLLLDECDFIARSRVKGNDIGEASRIVNSLLQLMEEYDAPGLLVATTNVESSLDSALFRRFDEVFLVPLPGPDEIERLLRLTLSAVKVAEPIKWRSLVDQLRGAPAAMVVKAAQDAAKATVLQGREIVSESNIRNAVSELHLAPKEE
;
A
#
# COMPACT_ATOMS: atom_id res chain seq x y z
N MET A 1 24.06 -12.11 8.93
CA MET A 1 23.19 -11.34 9.86
C MET A 1 21.70 -11.37 9.49
N ALA A 2 21.30 -11.96 8.37
CA ALA A 2 19.89 -12.07 7.95
C ALA A 2 19.09 -13.17 8.68
N GLU A 3 19.73 -14.19 9.19
CA GLU A 3 19.03 -15.35 9.78
C GLU A 3 18.41 -15.13 11.17
N ARG A 4 18.93 -14.18 11.95
CA ARG A 4 18.35 -13.90 13.29
C ARG A 4 17.02 -13.14 13.28
N THR A 5 16.61 -12.60 12.13
CA THR A 5 15.38 -11.78 12.04
C THR A 5 14.14 -12.63 11.77
N LEU A 6 14.28 -13.83 11.20
CA LEU A 6 13.16 -14.75 10.89
C LEU A 6 12.57 -15.41 12.14
N HIS A 7 13.36 -15.66 13.17
CA HIS A 7 12.89 -16.29 14.43
C HIS A 7 12.06 -15.37 15.34
N GLU A 8 11.93 -14.10 15.00
CA GLU A 8 11.20 -13.12 15.81
C GLU A 8 9.84 -12.70 15.23
N LEU A 9 9.44 -13.24 14.07
CA LEU A 9 8.14 -12.98 13.47
C LEU A 9 7.07 -13.88 14.08
N PRO A 10 5.82 -13.38 14.21
CA PRO A 10 4.72 -14.20 14.67
C PRO A 10 4.49 -15.36 13.70
N LEU A 11 4.54 -16.57 14.24
CA LEU A 11 4.32 -17.82 13.50
C LEU A 11 2.92 -18.34 13.75
N SER A 12 2.33 -19.02 12.77
CA SER A 12 1.10 -19.78 12.97
C SER A 12 1.38 -20.92 13.97
N ARG A 13 0.46 -21.14 14.89
CA ARG A 13 0.67 -22.08 16.01
C ARG A 13 0.88 -23.52 15.56
N ARG A 14 0.33 -23.93 14.43
CA ARG A 14 0.38 -25.32 13.95
C ARG A 14 1.40 -25.58 12.84
N HIS A 15 1.54 -24.63 11.91
CA HIS A 15 2.36 -24.86 10.73
C HIS A 15 3.73 -24.21 10.81
N GLY A 16 3.98 -23.38 11.83
CA GLY A 16 5.24 -22.65 11.95
C GLY A 16 5.47 -21.66 10.80
N GLU A 17 4.46 -21.40 9.97
CA GLU A 17 4.54 -20.43 8.87
C GLU A 17 4.51 -19.00 9.42
N SER A 18 5.27 -18.12 8.81
CA SER A 18 5.27 -16.71 9.20
C SER A 18 3.94 -16.05 8.82
N LEU A 19 3.29 -15.44 9.83
CA LEU A 19 2.03 -14.69 9.64
C LEU A 19 2.24 -13.32 9.01
N ALA A 20 3.48 -12.85 8.97
CA ALA A 20 3.83 -11.55 8.38
C ALA A 20 5.25 -11.56 7.83
N THR A 21 5.53 -10.64 6.95
CA THR A 21 6.89 -10.32 6.47
C THR A 21 7.33 -8.99 7.08
N LEU A 22 8.51 -8.95 7.68
CA LEU A 22 9.09 -7.72 8.22
C LEU A 22 10.10 -7.14 7.21
N ILE A 23 9.86 -5.91 6.79
CA ILE A 23 10.74 -5.16 5.88
C ILE A 23 11.36 -4.02 6.69
N LYS A 24 12.68 -4.00 6.75
CA LYS A 24 13.42 -2.95 7.47
C LYS A 24 13.32 -1.61 6.74
N PRO A 25 13.42 -0.47 7.44
CA PRO A 25 13.36 0.86 6.83
C PRO A 25 14.32 1.03 5.66
N GLU A 26 15.55 0.52 5.77
CA GLU A 26 16.60 0.65 4.75
C GLU A 26 16.26 -0.06 3.42
N ALA A 27 15.32 -1.01 3.45
CA ALA A 27 14.84 -1.75 2.29
C ALA A 27 13.49 -1.22 1.74
N LEU A 28 12.98 -0.14 2.33
CA LEU A 28 11.70 0.46 1.93
C LEU A 28 11.94 1.57 0.92
N GLU A 29 12.23 1.21 -0.33
CA GLU A 29 12.25 2.19 -1.40
C GLU A 29 10.82 2.61 -1.77
N HIS A 30 10.58 3.92 -1.85
CA HIS A 30 9.33 4.45 -2.36
C HIS A 30 9.59 5.68 -3.25
N HIS A 31 9.03 5.64 -4.45
CA HIS A 31 8.97 6.78 -5.37
C HIS A 31 7.50 7.04 -5.69
N MET A 32 6.83 7.71 -4.78
CA MET A 32 5.39 7.96 -4.88
C MET A 32 5.13 9.38 -5.38
N VAL A 33 4.34 9.51 -6.43
CA VAL A 33 3.87 10.79 -6.97
C VAL A 33 2.37 10.85 -6.72
N LEU A 34 1.93 11.88 -6.02
CA LEU A 34 0.55 12.07 -5.59
C LEU A 34 0.06 13.48 -5.92
N PRO A 35 -1.26 13.67 -6.04
CA PRO A 35 -1.89 14.98 -5.99
C PRO A 35 -1.60 15.69 -4.66
N ALA A 36 -1.56 17.02 -4.69
CA ALA A 36 -1.17 17.85 -3.54
C ALA A 36 -2.00 17.56 -2.27
N ASP A 37 -3.32 17.36 -2.42
CA ASP A 37 -4.21 17.09 -1.29
C ASP A 37 -3.89 15.74 -0.63
N THR A 38 -3.65 14.70 -1.44
CA THR A 38 -3.27 13.38 -0.93
C THR A 38 -1.89 13.41 -0.30
N GLU A 39 -0.95 14.12 -0.92
CA GLU A 39 0.38 14.38 -0.37
C GLU A 39 0.32 15.04 1.00
N ALA A 40 -0.52 16.07 1.17
CA ALA A 40 -0.70 16.78 2.42
C ALA A 40 -1.27 15.87 3.54
N ARG A 41 -2.13 14.89 3.20
CA ARG A 41 -2.64 13.91 4.17
C ARG A 41 -1.55 12.98 4.68
N PHE A 42 -0.71 12.44 3.81
CA PHE A 42 0.46 11.65 4.22
C PHE A 42 1.40 12.47 5.10
N ALA A 43 1.78 13.67 4.66
CA ALA A 43 2.68 14.55 5.40
C ALA A 43 2.14 14.90 6.80
N ARG A 44 0.82 15.05 6.94
CA ARG A 44 0.19 15.28 8.24
C ARG A 44 0.36 14.09 9.18
N ILE A 45 0.11 12.86 8.71
CA ILE A 45 0.28 11.63 9.51
C ILE A 45 1.74 11.50 9.96
N GLU A 46 2.68 11.69 9.03
CA GLU A 46 4.12 11.64 9.27
C GLU A 46 4.55 12.66 10.34
N LYS A 47 4.03 13.89 10.23
CA LYS A 47 4.28 14.98 11.19
C LYS A 47 3.69 14.71 12.57
N GLU A 48 2.46 14.18 12.64
CA GLU A 48 1.82 13.81 13.89
C GLU A 48 2.57 12.68 14.59
N TYR A 49 3.02 11.67 13.83
CA TYR A 49 3.83 10.59 14.39
C TYR A 49 5.15 11.11 14.97
N SER A 50 5.84 11.97 14.24
CA SER A 50 7.10 12.58 14.71
C SER A 50 6.91 13.46 15.94
N ALA A 51 5.76 14.12 16.06
CA ALA A 51 5.40 15.00 17.18
C ALA A 51 4.61 14.31 18.31
N ARG A 52 4.49 12.98 18.30
CA ARG A 52 3.61 12.20 19.18
C ARG A 52 3.80 12.47 20.68
N GLU A 53 5.06 12.63 21.11
CA GLU A 53 5.38 12.93 22.52
C GLU A 53 4.90 14.33 22.90
N ARG A 54 5.12 15.32 22.03
CA ARG A 54 4.65 16.68 22.22
C ARG A 54 3.13 16.76 22.21
N LEU A 55 2.45 16.03 21.32
CA LEU A 55 0.99 15.94 21.31
C LEU A 55 0.48 15.33 22.61
N GLY A 56 1.12 14.25 23.10
CA GLY A 56 0.78 13.61 24.36
C GLY A 56 0.89 14.54 25.59
N ALA A 57 1.86 15.45 25.62
CA ALA A 57 1.99 16.45 26.68
C ALA A 57 0.80 17.42 26.75
N PHE A 58 0.02 17.57 25.67
CA PHE A 58 -1.22 18.34 25.60
C PHE A 58 -2.48 17.48 25.65
N GLY A 59 -2.36 16.18 25.98
CA GLY A 59 -3.51 15.25 26.00
C GLY A 59 -4.05 14.90 24.62
N LEU A 60 -3.32 15.20 23.54
CA LEU A 60 -3.71 14.93 22.17
C LEU A 60 -3.11 13.61 21.69
N ARG A 61 -3.86 12.87 20.87
CA ARG A 61 -3.40 11.62 20.27
C ARG A 61 -3.10 11.82 18.79
N PRO A 62 -1.94 11.33 18.27
CA PRO A 62 -1.69 11.31 16.84
C PRO A 62 -2.58 10.28 16.16
N ARG A 63 -2.85 10.44 14.87
CA ARG A 63 -3.50 9.42 14.05
C ARG A 63 -2.62 8.18 13.98
N LYS A 64 -3.20 7.02 14.28
CA LYS A 64 -2.49 5.73 14.28
C LYS A 64 -3.10 4.71 13.33
N THR A 65 -4.40 4.80 13.08
CA THR A 65 -5.13 3.86 12.23
C THR A 65 -5.55 4.53 10.93
N ILE A 66 -5.02 4.07 9.81
CA ILE A 66 -5.16 4.68 8.49
C ILE A 66 -5.76 3.68 7.51
N LEU A 67 -6.81 4.09 6.79
CA LEU A 67 -7.36 3.33 5.66
C LEU A 67 -7.07 4.05 4.35
N LEU A 68 -6.36 3.35 3.46
CA LEU A 68 -6.11 3.80 2.09
C LEU A 68 -7.04 3.03 1.14
N TYR A 69 -7.92 3.72 0.45
CA TYR A 69 -8.79 3.10 -0.54
C TYR A 69 -8.60 3.71 -1.93
N GLY A 70 -9.07 3.03 -2.97
CA GLY A 70 -8.99 3.52 -4.34
C GLY A 70 -8.69 2.44 -5.37
N PRO A 71 -8.59 2.79 -6.66
CA PRO A 71 -8.40 1.84 -7.73
C PRO A 71 -7.13 0.98 -7.57
N PRO A 72 -7.11 -0.25 -8.12
CA PRO A 72 -5.91 -1.08 -8.11
C PRO A 72 -4.77 -0.40 -8.87
N GLY A 73 -3.53 -0.63 -8.41
CA GLY A 73 -2.34 -0.08 -9.06
C GLY A 73 -2.08 1.41 -8.82
N CYS A 74 -2.84 2.09 -7.95
CA CYS A 74 -2.63 3.51 -7.62
C CYS A 74 -1.59 3.75 -6.51
N GLY A 75 -1.02 2.69 -5.91
CA GLY A 75 0.07 2.84 -4.95
C GLY A 75 -0.34 2.80 -3.47
N LYS A 76 -1.52 2.23 -3.11
CA LYS A 76 -1.96 2.11 -1.71
C LYS A 76 -0.93 1.41 -0.80
N SER A 77 -0.46 0.24 -1.20
CA SER A 77 0.59 -0.50 -0.46
C SER A 77 1.93 0.26 -0.46
N LEU A 78 2.21 1.06 -1.51
CA LEU A 78 3.36 1.95 -1.56
C LEU A 78 3.22 3.10 -0.56
N GLY A 79 1.99 3.59 -0.32
CA GLY A 79 1.70 4.57 0.73
C GLY A 79 2.05 4.06 2.13
N ALA A 80 1.77 2.78 2.43
CA ALA A 80 2.20 2.18 3.69
C ALA A 80 3.73 2.07 3.80
N LYS A 81 4.43 1.74 2.71
CA LYS A 81 5.91 1.76 2.67
C LYS A 81 6.45 3.17 2.92
N ARG A 82 5.83 4.18 2.31
CA ARG A 82 6.18 5.58 2.52
C ARG A 82 6.04 5.99 3.98
N LEU A 83 4.91 5.68 4.61
CA LEU A 83 4.72 5.96 6.03
C LEU A 83 5.78 5.29 6.89
N ALA A 84 6.12 4.03 6.60
CA ALA A 84 7.16 3.31 7.32
C ALA A 84 8.54 3.97 7.13
N TRP A 85 8.91 4.32 5.90
CA TRP A 85 10.15 5.03 5.60
C TRP A 85 10.26 6.37 6.34
N ASN A 86 9.25 7.24 6.17
CA ASN A 86 9.30 8.60 6.71
C ASN A 86 9.17 8.65 8.24
N THR A 87 8.63 7.60 8.86
CA THR A 87 8.58 7.47 10.33
C THR A 87 9.77 6.72 10.92
N GLY A 88 10.65 6.15 10.08
CA GLY A 88 11.78 5.32 10.51
C GLY A 88 11.36 3.98 11.09
N LEU A 89 10.14 3.52 10.81
CA LEU A 89 9.59 2.26 11.31
C LEU A 89 9.78 1.11 10.31
N PRO A 90 10.03 -0.12 10.79
CA PRO A 90 9.91 -1.29 9.92
C PRO A 90 8.46 -1.50 9.47
N LEU A 91 8.26 -2.07 8.28
CA LEU A 91 6.96 -2.46 7.76
C LEU A 91 6.71 -3.94 8.07
N MET A 92 5.66 -4.23 8.82
CA MET A 92 5.16 -5.58 9.05
C MET A 92 3.95 -5.81 8.14
N LYS A 93 4.18 -6.50 7.01
CA LYS A 93 3.12 -6.85 6.06
C LYS A 93 2.48 -8.17 6.43
N VAL A 94 1.19 -8.18 6.71
CA VAL A 94 0.41 -9.36 7.07
C VAL A 94 0.18 -10.24 5.86
N SER A 95 0.38 -11.56 6.02
CA SER A 95 0.03 -12.58 5.03
C SER A 95 -1.38 -13.09 5.28
N PHE A 96 -2.37 -12.58 4.56
CA PHE A 96 -3.74 -13.07 4.70
C PHE A 96 -3.92 -14.52 4.24
N ALA A 97 -3.12 -14.97 3.28
CA ALA A 97 -3.12 -16.39 2.87
C ALA A 97 -2.79 -17.29 4.06
N SER A 98 -1.75 -16.98 4.83
CA SER A 98 -1.37 -17.72 6.02
C SER A 98 -2.36 -17.56 7.19
N LEU A 99 -3.12 -16.47 7.23
CA LEU A 99 -4.17 -16.27 8.23
C LEU A 99 -5.42 -17.12 7.96
N ILE A 100 -5.83 -17.24 6.70
CA ILE A 100 -7.08 -17.93 6.31
C ILE A 100 -6.85 -19.42 6.09
N SER A 101 -5.66 -19.85 5.66
CA SER A 101 -5.31 -21.27 5.45
C SER A 101 -5.19 -22.06 6.75
N SER A 102 -5.09 -21.39 7.88
CA SER A 102 -5.15 -22.05 9.18
C SER A 102 -6.58 -22.51 9.47
N TYR A 103 -6.73 -23.79 9.83
CA TYR A 103 -8.00 -24.46 10.15
C TYR A 103 -8.96 -23.61 11.00
N PHE A 104 -10.27 -23.86 10.84
CA PHE A 104 -11.41 -23.27 11.57
C PHE A 104 -11.05 -22.91 13.02
N GLY A 105 -11.09 -21.61 13.37
CA GLY A 105 -10.90 -21.11 14.74
C GLY A 105 -9.51 -20.53 15.07
N GLU A 106 -8.48 -20.74 14.26
CA GLU A 106 -7.12 -20.22 14.52
C GLU A 106 -6.90 -18.79 13.98
N SER A 107 -7.66 -18.38 12.96
CA SER A 107 -7.47 -17.07 12.30
C SER A 107 -7.58 -15.89 13.26
N ALA A 108 -8.53 -15.93 14.20
CA ALA A 108 -8.68 -14.92 15.24
C ALA A 108 -7.50 -14.90 16.24
N ALA A 109 -6.97 -16.09 16.58
CA ALA A 109 -5.79 -16.17 17.47
C ALA A 109 -4.52 -15.68 16.78
N ASN A 110 -4.36 -15.97 15.49
CA ASN A 110 -3.25 -15.49 14.67
C ASN A 110 -3.30 -13.96 14.50
N LEU A 111 -4.48 -13.37 14.28
CA LEU A 111 -4.65 -11.92 14.30
C LEU A 111 -4.22 -11.30 15.62
N ARG A 112 -4.66 -11.86 16.75
CA ARG A 112 -4.24 -11.38 18.08
C ARG A 112 -2.73 -11.44 18.25
N THR A 113 -2.08 -12.50 17.79
CA THR A 113 -0.62 -12.67 17.84
C THR A 113 0.10 -11.58 17.04
N LEU A 114 -0.41 -11.22 15.85
CA LEU A 114 0.12 -10.13 15.03
C LEU A 114 -0.02 -8.76 15.71
N PHE A 115 -1.19 -8.46 16.28
CA PHE A 115 -1.42 -7.20 16.98
C PHE A 115 -0.58 -7.09 18.26
N LEU A 116 -0.37 -8.20 18.98
CA LEU A 116 0.53 -8.26 20.13
C LEU A 116 1.99 -8.01 19.72
N ALA A 117 2.44 -8.59 18.61
CA ALA A 117 3.78 -8.33 18.08
C ALA A 117 3.97 -6.84 17.72
N ALA A 118 2.97 -6.21 17.07
CA ALA A 118 3.00 -4.78 16.76
C ALA A 118 2.98 -3.89 18.02
N LYS A 119 2.35 -4.36 19.12
CA LYS A 119 2.35 -3.65 20.41
C LYS A 119 3.73 -3.71 21.10
N GLN A 120 4.43 -4.82 20.95
CA GLN A 120 5.75 -5.02 21.54
C GLN A 120 6.88 -4.31 20.77
N ARG A 121 6.71 -4.12 19.46
CA ARG A 121 7.73 -3.54 18.57
C ARG A 121 7.09 -2.46 17.70
N PRO A 122 7.56 -1.21 17.80
CA PRO A 122 7.09 -0.14 16.93
C PRO A 122 7.26 -0.54 15.45
N CYS A 123 6.17 -0.59 14.70
CA CYS A 123 6.18 -0.89 13.27
C CYS A 123 4.97 -0.25 12.59
N VAL A 124 5.01 -0.18 11.27
CA VAL A 124 3.80 0.01 10.46
C VAL A 124 3.23 -1.38 10.18
N LEU A 125 2.11 -1.71 10.83
CA LEU A 125 1.38 -2.95 10.57
C LEU A 125 0.49 -2.74 9.33
N LEU A 126 0.81 -3.43 8.23
CA LEU A 126 0.08 -3.33 6.97
C LEU A 126 -0.87 -4.51 6.79
N LEU A 127 -2.15 -4.19 6.76
CA LEU A 127 -3.24 -5.07 6.34
C LEU A 127 -3.55 -4.78 4.86
N ASP A 128 -2.86 -5.47 3.95
CA ASP A 128 -2.97 -5.21 2.52
C ASP A 128 -4.16 -5.96 1.92
N GLU A 129 -4.91 -5.30 1.02
CA GLU A 129 -6.06 -5.88 0.31
C GLU A 129 -7.15 -6.44 1.24
N CYS A 130 -7.65 -5.60 2.16
CA CYS A 130 -8.71 -5.98 3.09
C CYS A 130 -10.07 -6.28 2.42
N ASP A 131 -10.16 -6.33 1.10
CA ASP A 131 -11.38 -6.59 0.32
C ASP A 131 -12.03 -7.94 0.66
N PHE A 132 -11.21 -8.92 1.11
CA PHE A 132 -11.72 -10.21 1.55
C PHE A 132 -12.68 -10.08 2.75
N ILE A 133 -12.49 -9.08 3.61
CA ILE A 133 -13.37 -8.80 4.76
C ILE A 133 -14.80 -8.51 4.28
N ALA A 134 -14.92 -7.81 3.16
CA ALA A 134 -16.19 -7.47 2.56
C ALA A 134 -16.82 -8.65 1.78
N ARG A 135 -15.98 -9.38 1.01
CA ARG A 135 -16.45 -10.51 0.18
C ARG A 135 -16.93 -11.69 0.99
N SER A 136 -16.38 -11.92 2.17
CA SER A 136 -16.74 -13.03 3.03
C SER A 136 -18.16 -12.94 3.61
N ARG A 137 -18.76 -11.76 3.63
CA ARG A 137 -20.15 -11.56 4.04
C ARG A 137 -21.19 -11.91 2.96
N VAL A 138 -20.78 -12.03 1.70
CA VAL A 138 -21.70 -12.17 0.55
C VAL A 138 -21.86 -13.61 0.07
N LYS A 139 -20.93 -14.53 0.35
CA LYS A 139 -20.98 -15.92 -0.13
C LYS A 139 -21.36 -16.91 0.98
N GLY A 140 -22.50 -17.41 0.88
CA GLY A 140 -23.47 -18.15 1.69
C GLY A 140 -23.12 -19.42 2.45
N ASN A 141 -21.93 -20.01 2.51
CA ASN A 141 -21.68 -21.24 3.30
C ASN A 141 -20.61 -21.14 4.40
N ASP A 142 -19.78 -20.08 4.41
CA ASP A 142 -18.74 -19.85 5.42
C ASP A 142 -18.98 -18.57 6.24
N ILE A 143 -20.23 -18.12 6.34
CA ILE A 143 -20.63 -16.85 6.98
C ILE A 143 -20.14 -16.76 8.43
N GLY A 144 -20.04 -17.88 9.13
CA GLY A 144 -19.68 -17.89 10.56
C GLY A 144 -18.24 -17.54 10.84
N GLU A 145 -17.27 -18.05 10.06
CA GLU A 145 -15.83 -17.83 10.34
C GLU A 145 -15.34 -16.48 9.83
N ALA A 146 -15.71 -16.15 8.61
CA ALA A 146 -15.38 -14.85 8.05
C ALA A 146 -15.93 -13.70 8.91
N SER A 147 -17.16 -13.83 9.42
CA SER A 147 -17.74 -12.86 10.34
C SER A 147 -16.99 -12.81 11.68
N ARG A 148 -16.48 -13.93 12.17
CA ARG A 148 -15.66 -13.98 13.40
C ARG A 148 -14.31 -13.29 13.19
N ILE A 149 -13.64 -13.51 12.06
CA ILE A 149 -12.38 -12.84 11.71
C ILE A 149 -12.59 -11.34 11.64
N VAL A 150 -13.64 -10.89 10.94
CA VAL A 150 -13.99 -9.47 10.82
C VAL A 150 -14.26 -8.86 12.20
N ASN A 151 -15.09 -9.50 13.02
CA ASN A 151 -15.41 -9.00 14.36
C ASN A 151 -14.15 -8.95 15.25
N SER A 152 -13.30 -9.98 15.18
CA SER A 152 -12.03 -9.99 15.92
C SER A 152 -11.09 -8.87 15.45
N LEU A 153 -11.00 -8.64 14.14
CA LEU A 153 -10.21 -7.54 13.58
C LEU A 153 -10.75 -6.18 14.06
N LEU A 154 -12.06 -5.99 13.99
CA LEU A 154 -12.71 -4.75 14.42
C LEU A 154 -12.43 -4.46 15.90
N GLN A 155 -12.51 -5.48 16.76
CA GLN A 155 -12.19 -5.37 18.17
C GLN A 155 -10.71 -5.01 18.39
N LEU A 156 -9.80 -5.72 17.72
CA LEU A 156 -8.36 -5.46 17.82
C LEU A 156 -7.98 -4.06 17.33
N MET A 157 -8.69 -3.53 16.35
CA MET A 157 -8.49 -2.15 15.87
C MET A 157 -8.99 -1.11 16.89
N GLU A 158 -10.13 -1.34 17.54
CA GLU A 158 -10.63 -0.45 18.62
C GLU A 158 -9.65 -0.39 19.81
N GLU A 159 -9.04 -1.53 20.13
CA GLU A 159 -8.09 -1.69 21.22
C GLU A 159 -6.63 -1.35 20.79
N TYR A 160 -6.43 -0.87 19.55
CA TYR A 160 -5.09 -0.65 19.01
C TYR A 160 -4.37 0.50 19.70
N ASP A 161 -3.49 0.15 20.62
CA ASP A 161 -2.65 1.10 21.37
C ASP A 161 -1.14 0.81 21.16
N ALA A 162 -0.78 0.32 19.97
CA ALA A 162 0.61 0.08 19.64
C ALA A 162 1.38 1.40 19.42
N PRO A 163 2.70 1.42 19.64
CA PRO A 163 3.52 2.63 19.45
C PRO A 163 3.75 3.00 17.98
N GLY A 164 3.39 2.12 17.04
CA GLY A 164 3.48 2.33 15.60
C GLY A 164 2.17 2.73 14.93
N LEU A 165 2.07 2.47 13.63
CA LEU A 165 0.88 2.76 12.82
C LEU A 165 0.21 1.46 12.36
N LEU A 166 -1.10 1.48 12.20
CA LEU A 166 -1.88 0.47 11.52
C LEU A 166 -2.36 1.05 10.18
N VAL A 167 -1.99 0.42 9.08
CA VAL A 167 -2.42 0.82 7.74
C VAL A 167 -3.20 -0.33 7.11
N ALA A 168 -4.41 -0.07 6.70
CA ALA A 168 -5.20 -0.99 5.89
C ALA A 168 -5.36 -0.46 4.48
N THR A 169 -5.42 -1.36 3.49
CA THR A 169 -5.67 -0.99 2.09
C THR A 169 -6.85 -1.77 1.52
N THR A 170 -7.61 -1.13 0.62
CA THR A 170 -8.71 -1.78 -0.10
C THR A 170 -8.87 -1.22 -1.52
N ASN A 171 -9.31 -2.07 -2.45
CA ASN A 171 -9.64 -1.66 -3.81
C ASN A 171 -11.12 -1.28 -3.95
N VAL A 172 -11.95 -1.56 -2.98
CA VAL A 172 -13.41 -1.43 -3.09
C VAL A 172 -13.95 -0.51 -2.00
N GLU A 173 -14.36 0.69 -2.40
CA GLU A 173 -14.97 1.67 -1.50
C GLU A 173 -16.35 1.20 -1.00
N SER A 174 -17.17 0.64 -1.89
CA SER A 174 -18.56 0.27 -1.61
C SER A 174 -18.74 -1.01 -0.77
N SER A 175 -17.70 -1.80 -0.59
CA SER A 175 -17.79 -3.09 0.10
C SER A 175 -17.41 -3.03 1.59
N LEU A 176 -16.88 -1.90 2.05
CA LEU A 176 -16.54 -1.72 3.45
C LEU A 176 -17.75 -1.24 4.25
N ASP A 177 -18.08 -1.96 5.30
CA ASP A 177 -19.13 -1.57 6.24
C ASP A 177 -18.82 -0.18 6.84
N SER A 178 -19.85 0.67 6.93
CA SER A 178 -19.75 1.98 7.57
C SER A 178 -19.19 1.92 9.01
N ALA A 179 -19.40 0.79 9.70
CA ALA A 179 -18.83 0.52 11.01
C ALA A 179 -17.31 0.36 10.98
N LEU A 180 -16.74 -0.13 9.88
CA LEU A 180 -15.30 -0.26 9.70
C LEU A 180 -14.64 1.11 9.49
N PHE A 181 -15.24 1.97 8.63
CA PHE A 181 -14.72 3.31 8.36
C PHE A 181 -14.57 4.16 9.62
N ARG A 182 -15.52 4.05 10.55
CA ARG A 182 -15.52 4.85 11.79
C ARG A 182 -14.42 4.48 12.79
N ARG A 183 -13.70 3.38 12.55
CA ARG A 183 -12.62 2.88 13.42
C ARG A 183 -11.23 3.33 12.98
N PHE A 184 -11.15 3.97 11.81
CA PHE A 184 -9.91 4.57 11.36
C PHE A 184 -9.85 6.05 11.75
N ASP A 185 -8.70 6.49 12.23
CA ASP A 185 -8.44 7.91 12.53
C ASP A 185 -8.37 8.76 11.26
N GLU A 186 -7.94 8.14 10.16
CA GLU A 186 -7.85 8.78 8.85
C GLU A 186 -8.24 7.81 7.74
N VAL A 187 -9.12 8.25 6.85
CA VAL A 187 -9.58 7.49 5.68
C VAL A 187 -9.45 8.37 4.45
N PHE A 188 -8.72 7.94 3.44
CA PHE A 188 -8.61 8.73 2.23
C PHE A 188 -8.33 7.93 0.96
N LEU A 189 -8.77 8.51 -0.13
CA LEU A 189 -8.59 8.00 -1.48
C LEU A 189 -7.13 8.15 -1.92
N VAL A 190 -6.56 7.10 -2.49
CA VAL A 190 -5.37 7.17 -3.34
C VAL A 190 -5.87 7.12 -4.78
N PRO A 191 -5.98 8.28 -5.47
CA PRO A 191 -6.67 8.37 -6.74
C PRO A 191 -5.82 7.87 -7.90
N LEU A 192 -6.44 7.75 -9.07
CA LEU A 192 -5.71 7.67 -10.33
C LEU A 192 -4.88 8.94 -10.52
N PRO A 193 -3.67 8.83 -11.10
CA PRO A 193 -2.83 10.00 -11.37
C PRO A 193 -3.50 10.92 -12.40
N GLY A 194 -3.50 12.21 -12.12
CA GLY A 194 -3.87 13.25 -13.08
C GLY A 194 -2.75 13.52 -14.09
N PRO A 195 -2.98 14.42 -15.04
CA PRO A 195 -2.00 14.73 -16.09
C PRO A 195 -0.61 15.11 -15.56
N ASP A 196 -0.55 15.92 -14.54
CA ASP A 196 0.70 16.38 -13.94
C ASP A 196 1.43 15.25 -13.21
N GLU A 197 0.69 14.39 -12.52
CA GLU A 197 1.24 13.21 -11.85
C GLU A 197 1.74 12.18 -12.86
N ILE A 198 1.03 11.98 -13.99
CA ILE A 198 1.47 11.09 -15.08
C ILE A 198 2.80 11.56 -15.63
N GLU A 199 2.95 12.84 -15.97
CA GLU A 199 4.21 13.38 -16.47
C GLU A 199 5.34 13.23 -15.45
N ARG A 200 5.08 13.56 -14.18
CA ARG A 200 6.05 13.39 -13.11
C ARG A 200 6.47 11.94 -12.92
N LEU A 201 5.53 10.99 -12.99
CA LEU A 201 5.83 9.55 -12.90
C LEU A 201 6.70 9.08 -14.06
N LEU A 202 6.38 9.48 -15.30
CA LEU A 202 7.21 9.16 -16.48
C LEU A 202 8.63 9.69 -16.32
N ARG A 203 8.79 10.98 -15.99
CA ARG A 203 10.09 11.62 -15.81
C ARG A 203 10.88 10.98 -14.66
N LEU A 204 10.24 10.73 -13.53
CA LEU A 204 10.87 10.10 -12.37
C LEU A 204 11.35 8.68 -12.69
N THR A 205 10.53 7.89 -13.36
CA THR A 205 10.89 6.50 -13.72
C THR A 205 12.02 6.46 -14.75
N LEU A 206 12.07 7.44 -15.65
CA LEU A 206 13.12 7.55 -16.66
C LEU A 206 14.37 8.28 -16.17
N SER A 207 14.42 8.76 -14.94
CA SER A 207 15.54 9.58 -14.41
C SER A 207 16.90 8.86 -14.41
N ALA A 208 16.90 7.53 -14.38
CA ALA A 208 18.13 6.72 -14.41
C ALA A 208 18.70 6.52 -15.82
N VAL A 209 18.00 6.95 -16.87
CA VAL A 209 18.41 6.81 -18.28
C VAL A 209 18.43 8.18 -18.96
N LYS A 210 19.22 8.31 -20.04
CA LYS A 210 19.18 9.50 -20.87
C LYS A 210 17.90 9.50 -21.70
N VAL A 211 17.25 10.63 -21.80
CA VAL A 211 16.03 10.84 -22.58
C VAL A 211 16.30 11.85 -23.68
N ALA A 212 15.87 11.54 -24.90
CA ALA A 212 16.03 12.45 -26.04
C ALA A 212 15.15 13.70 -25.87
N GLU A 213 15.68 14.83 -26.26
CA GLU A 213 14.93 16.10 -26.32
C GLU A 213 14.79 16.54 -27.79
N PRO A 214 13.66 17.13 -28.20
CA PRO A 214 12.44 17.37 -27.41
C PRO A 214 11.48 16.17 -27.37
N ILE A 215 10.77 15.98 -26.26
CA ILE A 215 9.66 15.02 -26.12
C ILE A 215 8.33 15.76 -26.03
N LYS A 216 7.32 15.29 -26.74
CA LYS A 216 5.93 15.79 -26.65
C LYS A 216 5.20 15.13 -25.45
N TRP A 217 5.61 15.48 -24.23
CA TRP A 217 5.08 14.90 -22.99
C TRP A 217 3.56 14.96 -22.93
N ARG A 218 2.94 16.07 -23.33
CA ARG A 218 1.48 16.23 -23.33
C ARG A 218 0.76 15.15 -24.15
N SER A 219 1.31 14.77 -25.31
CA SER A 219 0.72 13.71 -26.15
C SER A 219 0.82 12.32 -25.50
N LEU A 220 1.88 12.05 -24.77
CA LEU A 220 2.06 10.79 -24.00
C LEU A 220 1.14 10.75 -22.79
N VAL A 221 1.02 11.86 -22.08
CA VAL A 221 0.11 12.03 -20.94
C VAL A 221 -1.34 11.81 -21.37
N ASP A 222 -1.77 12.40 -22.52
CA ASP A 222 -3.14 12.24 -23.03
C ASP A 222 -3.48 10.77 -23.35
N GLN A 223 -2.52 9.98 -23.81
CA GLN A 223 -2.69 8.54 -24.06
C GLN A 223 -2.81 7.73 -22.75
N LEU A 224 -2.20 8.19 -21.66
CA LEU A 224 -2.18 7.53 -20.37
C LEU A 224 -3.28 8.03 -19.41
N ARG A 225 -4.15 8.94 -19.85
CA ARG A 225 -5.25 9.42 -19.00
C ARG A 225 -6.16 8.27 -18.54
N GLY A 226 -6.39 8.20 -17.24
CA GLY A 226 -7.17 7.14 -16.62
C GLY A 226 -6.39 5.85 -16.36
N ALA A 227 -5.10 5.78 -16.73
CA ALA A 227 -4.25 4.66 -16.39
C ALA A 227 -3.83 4.70 -14.90
N PRO A 228 -3.82 3.56 -14.19
CA PRO A 228 -3.24 3.47 -12.86
C PRO A 228 -1.74 3.81 -12.86
N ALA A 229 -1.23 4.35 -11.76
CA ALA A 229 0.17 4.71 -11.60
C ALA A 229 1.14 3.57 -11.94
N ALA A 230 0.81 2.33 -11.57
CA ALA A 230 1.61 1.15 -11.90
C ALA A 230 1.76 0.93 -13.41
N MET A 231 0.73 1.25 -14.20
CA MET A 231 0.78 1.15 -15.66
C MET A 231 1.65 2.26 -16.27
N VAL A 232 1.58 3.47 -15.75
CA VAL A 232 2.45 4.58 -16.17
C VAL A 232 3.91 4.23 -15.93
N VAL A 233 4.24 3.74 -14.73
CA VAL A 233 5.59 3.28 -14.38
C VAL A 233 6.04 2.13 -15.28
N LYS A 234 5.15 1.15 -15.51
CA LYS A 234 5.45 0.02 -16.40
C LYS A 234 5.80 0.48 -17.82
N ALA A 235 5.02 1.39 -18.41
CA ALA A 235 5.31 1.93 -19.74
C ALA A 235 6.69 2.58 -19.83
N ALA A 236 7.04 3.41 -18.84
CA ALA A 236 8.35 4.04 -18.79
C ALA A 236 9.49 3.04 -18.64
N GLN A 237 9.33 2.03 -17.78
CA GLN A 237 10.31 0.97 -17.60
C GLN A 237 10.47 0.11 -18.86
N ASP A 238 9.39 -0.24 -19.53
CA ASP A 238 9.42 -1.05 -20.74
C ASP A 238 10.07 -0.28 -21.92
N ALA A 239 9.81 1.03 -22.03
CA ALA A 239 10.51 1.90 -22.98
C ALA A 239 12.02 1.94 -22.71
N ALA A 240 12.44 2.08 -21.46
CA ALA A 240 13.85 2.07 -21.08
C ALA A 240 14.50 0.71 -21.38
N LYS A 241 13.86 -0.40 -21.00
CA LYS A 241 14.33 -1.77 -21.28
C LYS A 241 14.50 -2.01 -22.77
N ALA A 242 13.48 -1.67 -23.59
CA ALA A 242 13.54 -1.84 -25.03
C ALA A 242 14.71 -1.06 -25.66
N THR A 243 14.98 0.14 -25.16
CA THR A 243 16.11 0.97 -25.59
C THR A 243 17.45 0.31 -25.30
N VAL A 244 17.64 -0.16 -24.07
CA VAL A 244 18.88 -0.83 -23.64
C VAL A 244 19.10 -2.15 -24.42
N LEU A 245 18.05 -2.95 -24.59
CA LEU A 245 18.13 -4.21 -25.36
C LEU A 245 18.46 -4.00 -26.85
N GLN A 246 18.17 -2.82 -27.40
CA GLN A 246 18.56 -2.42 -28.76
C GLN A 246 20.01 -1.88 -28.82
N GLY A 247 20.76 -1.92 -27.74
CA GLY A 247 22.12 -1.37 -27.67
C GLY A 247 22.15 0.17 -27.69
N ARG A 248 21.04 0.83 -27.38
CA ARG A 248 20.94 2.29 -27.34
C ARG A 248 20.96 2.79 -25.90
N GLU A 249 21.47 3.99 -25.66
CA GLU A 249 21.55 4.62 -24.33
C GLU A 249 20.50 5.70 -24.12
N ILE A 250 19.81 6.15 -25.18
CA ILE A 250 18.92 7.30 -25.16
C ILE A 250 17.51 6.85 -25.51
N VAL A 251 16.60 7.01 -24.56
CA VAL A 251 15.17 6.72 -24.73
C VAL A 251 14.54 7.81 -25.59
N SER A 252 13.96 7.48 -26.71
CA SER A 252 13.25 8.39 -27.61
C SER A 252 11.76 8.46 -27.30
N GLU A 253 11.07 9.51 -27.80
CA GLU A 253 9.62 9.59 -27.73
C GLU A 253 8.93 8.37 -28.35
N SER A 254 9.47 7.84 -29.47
CA SER A 254 8.94 6.65 -30.12
C SER A 254 9.03 5.40 -29.25
N ASN A 255 10.11 5.24 -28.47
CA ASN A 255 10.22 4.12 -27.53
C ASN A 255 9.12 4.20 -26.44
N ILE A 256 8.88 5.38 -25.88
CA ILE A 256 7.84 5.57 -24.87
C ILE A 256 6.45 5.35 -25.48
N ARG A 257 6.18 5.89 -26.67
CA ARG A 257 4.92 5.75 -27.39
C ARG A 257 4.59 4.28 -27.70
N ASN A 258 5.57 3.52 -28.16
CA ASN A 258 5.42 2.10 -28.44
C ASN A 258 5.09 1.32 -27.16
N ALA A 259 5.81 1.58 -26.06
CA ALA A 259 5.53 0.96 -24.78
C ALA A 259 4.12 1.32 -24.24
N VAL A 260 3.67 2.56 -24.45
CA VAL A 260 2.30 2.98 -24.08
C VAL A 260 1.25 2.27 -24.95
N SER A 261 1.50 2.07 -26.26
CA SER A 261 0.55 1.38 -27.14
C SER A 261 0.46 -0.12 -26.85
N GLU A 262 1.48 -0.72 -26.27
CA GLU A 262 1.48 -2.13 -25.84
C GLU A 262 0.74 -2.35 -24.49
N LEU A 263 0.42 -1.27 -23.77
CA LEU A 263 -0.38 -1.40 -22.57
C LEU A 263 -1.81 -1.80 -22.93
N HIS A 264 -2.25 -2.96 -22.44
CA HIS A 264 -3.67 -3.33 -22.48
C HIS A 264 -4.43 -2.51 -21.42
N LEU A 265 -4.75 -1.27 -21.77
CA LEU A 265 -5.65 -0.46 -20.97
C LEU A 265 -7.05 -1.06 -21.07
N ALA A 266 -7.72 -1.27 -19.94
CA ALA A 266 -9.12 -1.68 -19.97
C ALA A 266 -9.93 -0.68 -20.82
N PRO A 267 -10.92 -1.15 -21.60
CA PRO A 267 -11.80 -0.25 -22.34
C PRO A 267 -12.38 0.78 -21.37
N LYS A 268 -12.40 2.05 -21.77
CA LYS A 268 -13.08 3.09 -21.02
C LYS A 268 -14.56 2.72 -21.04
N GLU A 269 -15.14 2.46 -19.88
CA GLU A 269 -16.59 2.45 -19.73
C GLU A 269 -17.06 3.88 -20.06
N GLU A 270 -17.89 4.03 -21.11
CA GLU A 270 -18.54 5.27 -21.51
C GLU A 270 -19.64 5.67 -20.53
#